data_19900a0ee5d87a7bc529417ac48f3524
#
_entry.id   19900a0ee5d87a7bc529417ac48f3524
#
_cell.length_a   1.000
_cell.length_b   1.000
_cell.length_c   1.000
_cell.angle_alpha   90.00
_cell.angle_beta   90.00
_cell.angle_gamma   90.00
#
_symmetry.space_group_name_H-M   'P 1'
#
loop_
_entity.id
_entity.type
_entity.pdbx_description
1 polymer ?
#
loop_
_entity_poly.entity_id
_entity_poly.type
_entity_poly.pdbx_seq_one_letter_code
_entity_poly.pdbx_strand_id
1 'polypeptide(L)'
;MMAVMAVAAVSANAQMWVGGNLGINTQTTKFEDTELSSGTNFEIAPEVGYNLNEKWAVAMAVSYAHNENCTVSFAGQSVTGNVNSFSIKPFVRYTFLKSGNFSAFCDGVLYYTTYHAQGIENNLNDSGVSLNPGIAYAVSPKVSLVAHLGKLGYNHTWFDTNFGTAKMDQFDFNVSNSVYFGAIVNL
;
A
#
# COMPACT_ATOMS: atom_id res chain seq x y z
N MET A 1 8.93 -9.58 21.86
CA MET A 1 9.01 -11.06 21.79
C MET A 1 8.55 -11.64 20.45
N MET A 2 7.67 -11.01 19.66
CA MET A 2 7.25 -11.52 18.33
C MET A 2 8.33 -11.44 17.23
N ALA A 3 9.22 -10.47 17.27
CA ALA A 3 10.28 -10.33 16.26
C ALA A 3 11.35 -11.47 16.31
N VAL A 4 11.52 -12.11 17.45
CA VAL A 4 12.51 -13.19 17.62
C VAL A 4 12.01 -14.53 17.09
N MET A 5 10.69 -14.76 17.06
CA MET A 5 10.11 -15.99 16.50
C MET A 5 10.14 -16.02 14.97
N ALA A 6 10.12 -14.86 14.30
CA ALA A 6 10.25 -14.78 12.84
C ALA A 6 11.66 -15.18 12.36
N VAL A 7 12.70 -14.96 13.18
CA VAL A 7 14.09 -15.28 12.83
C VAL A 7 14.42 -16.78 13.04
N ALA A 8 13.73 -17.46 13.94
CA ALA A 8 13.99 -18.88 14.22
C ALA A 8 13.38 -19.86 13.19
N ALA A 9 12.44 -19.42 12.35
CA ALA A 9 11.86 -20.24 11.27
C ALA A 9 12.70 -20.26 9.97
N VAL A 10 13.80 -19.50 9.93
CA VAL A 10 14.61 -19.21 8.74
C VAL A 10 15.50 -20.39 8.28
N SER A 11 15.59 -21.47 9.03
CA SER A 11 16.54 -22.54 8.71
C SER A 11 16.01 -23.71 7.87
N ALA A 12 14.79 -23.63 7.36
CA ALA A 12 14.22 -24.71 6.55
C ALA A 12 13.58 -24.19 5.28
N ASN A 13 14.37 -24.08 4.23
CA ASN A 13 14.00 -23.81 2.83
C ASN A 13 13.84 -22.31 2.45
N ALA A 14 14.55 -21.92 1.39
CA ALA A 14 14.54 -20.65 0.67
C ALA A 14 13.18 -20.22 0.07
N GLN A 15 12.09 -20.36 0.81
CA GLN A 15 10.72 -20.05 0.38
C GLN A 15 10.19 -18.78 1.05
N MET A 16 10.77 -18.37 2.17
CA MET A 16 10.39 -17.13 2.84
C MET A 16 11.17 -15.94 2.28
N TRP A 17 10.50 -14.82 2.24
CA TRP A 17 11.13 -13.55 1.90
C TRP A 17 10.59 -12.43 2.78
N VAL A 18 11.39 -11.41 2.94
CA VAL A 18 11.01 -10.16 3.57
C VAL A 18 11.24 -9.03 2.58
N GLY A 19 10.44 -8.01 2.65
CA GLY A 19 10.55 -6.89 1.75
C GLY A 19 9.80 -5.67 2.25
N GLY A 20 9.56 -4.77 1.34
CA GLY A 20 8.73 -3.60 1.61
C GLY A 20 8.82 -2.58 0.49
N ASN A 21 7.84 -1.68 0.53
CA ASN A 21 7.72 -0.58 -0.40
C ASN A 21 7.87 0.73 0.35
N LEU A 22 8.48 1.71 -0.31
CA LEU A 22 8.55 3.09 0.14
C LEU A 22 7.88 3.97 -0.91
N GLY A 23 7.00 4.85 -0.48
CA GLY A 23 6.36 5.86 -1.31
C GLY A 23 6.65 7.26 -0.77
N ILE A 24 7.06 8.16 -1.65
CA ILE A 24 7.18 9.58 -1.35
C ILE A 24 6.49 10.33 -2.49
N ASN A 25 5.60 11.23 -2.13
CA ASN A 25 4.91 12.09 -3.08
C ASN A 25 4.89 13.52 -2.51
N THR A 26 5.23 14.49 -3.35
CA THR A 26 5.10 15.91 -3.03
C THR A 26 3.99 16.50 -3.89
N GLN A 27 3.04 17.17 -3.25
CA GLN A 27 1.94 17.84 -3.93
C GLN A 27 2.02 19.33 -3.66
N THR A 28 1.99 20.15 -4.72
CA THR A 28 1.94 21.60 -4.63
C THR A 28 0.76 22.09 -5.44
N THR A 29 -0.14 22.83 -4.82
CA THR A 29 -1.27 23.48 -5.48
C THR A 29 -0.96 24.96 -5.62
N LYS A 30 -0.98 25.49 -6.86
CA LYS A 30 -0.74 26.91 -7.17
C LYS A 30 -1.96 27.54 -7.84
N PHE A 31 -2.18 28.81 -7.56
CA PHE A 31 -3.13 29.65 -8.28
C PHE A 31 -2.39 30.92 -8.69
N GLU A 32 -2.31 31.18 -10.01
CA GLU A 32 -1.61 32.34 -10.59
C GLU A 32 -0.24 32.61 -9.96
N ASP A 33 0.68 31.63 -9.96
CA ASP A 33 2.02 31.69 -9.36
C ASP A 33 2.07 31.83 -7.82
N THR A 34 0.93 31.91 -7.16
CA THR A 34 0.86 31.89 -5.70
C THR A 34 0.67 30.44 -5.22
N GLU A 35 1.58 29.97 -4.37
CA GLU A 35 1.46 28.66 -3.74
C GLU A 35 0.35 28.70 -2.70
N LEU A 36 -0.73 27.93 -2.92
CA LEU A 36 -1.88 27.83 -2.02
C LEU A 36 -1.68 26.74 -0.97
N SER A 37 -1.03 25.65 -1.35
CA SER A 37 -0.79 24.50 -0.46
C SER A 37 0.37 23.69 -0.98
N SER A 38 1.23 23.24 -0.08
CA SER A 38 2.30 22.29 -0.34
C SER A 38 2.28 21.23 0.75
N GLY A 39 2.43 19.97 0.38
CA GLY A 39 2.46 18.87 1.32
C GLY A 39 3.34 17.74 0.83
N THR A 40 3.96 17.06 1.78
CA THR A 40 4.76 15.86 1.53
C THR A 40 4.04 14.66 2.11
N ASN A 41 3.83 13.66 1.28
CA ASN A 41 3.23 12.40 1.67
C ASN A 41 4.30 11.33 1.65
N PHE A 42 4.33 10.49 2.66
CA PHE A 42 5.18 9.30 2.65
C PHE A 42 4.41 8.07 3.09
N GLU A 43 4.80 6.93 2.56
CA GLU A 43 4.29 5.61 2.96
C GLU A 43 5.48 4.66 3.15
N ILE A 44 5.43 3.88 4.22
CA ILE A 44 6.31 2.73 4.43
C ILE A 44 5.44 1.48 4.59
N ALA A 45 5.77 0.44 3.85
CA ALA A 45 4.98 -0.79 3.82
C ALA A 45 5.90 -2.02 3.88
N PRO A 46 6.41 -2.41 5.06
CA PRO A 46 7.10 -3.68 5.22
C PRO A 46 6.18 -4.85 4.90
N GLU A 47 6.76 -5.90 4.32
CA GLU A 47 6.04 -7.10 3.94
C GLU A 47 6.84 -8.37 4.22
N VAL A 48 6.13 -9.46 4.45
CA VAL A 48 6.69 -10.80 4.61
C VAL A 48 5.87 -11.75 3.76
N GLY A 49 6.55 -12.67 3.08
CA GLY A 49 5.88 -13.61 2.20
C GLY A 49 6.51 -14.99 2.19
N TYR A 50 5.76 -15.92 1.63
CA TYR A 50 6.15 -17.30 1.46
C TYR A 50 5.81 -17.77 0.05
N ASN A 51 6.80 -18.29 -0.67
CA ASN A 51 6.64 -18.85 -1.98
C ASN A 51 6.05 -20.28 -1.86
N LEU A 52 4.83 -20.46 -2.31
CA LEU A 52 4.18 -21.80 -2.36
C LEU A 52 4.78 -22.66 -3.47
N ASN A 53 5.15 -22.02 -4.57
CA ASN A 53 5.84 -22.61 -5.72
C ASN A 53 6.42 -21.51 -6.60
N GLU A 54 6.91 -21.85 -7.79
CA GLU A 54 7.54 -20.89 -8.72
C GLU A 54 6.63 -19.76 -9.22
N LYS A 55 5.31 -19.95 -9.15
CA LYS A 55 4.31 -18.99 -9.66
C LYS A 55 3.50 -18.32 -8.57
N TRP A 56 3.31 -18.98 -7.42
CA TRP A 56 2.41 -18.52 -6.39
C TRP A 56 3.16 -18.23 -5.08
N ALA A 57 2.84 -17.10 -4.49
CA ALA A 57 3.26 -16.75 -3.14
C ALA A 57 2.07 -16.18 -2.35
N VAL A 58 2.11 -16.35 -1.04
CA VAL A 58 1.21 -15.69 -0.08
C VAL A 58 2.02 -14.74 0.77
N ALA A 59 1.45 -13.58 1.08
CA ALA A 59 2.18 -12.58 1.84
C ALA A 59 1.26 -11.66 2.62
N MET A 60 1.84 -10.90 3.51
CA MET A 60 1.19 -9.86 4.28
C MET A 60 2.08 -8.62 4.32
N ALA A 61 1.50 -7.48 4.01
CA ALA A 61 2.11 -6.18 4.23
C ALA A 61 1.36 -5.43 5.31
N VAL A 62 2.10 -4.61 6.04
CA VAL A 62 1.57 -3.62 6.98
C VAL A 62 2.07 -2.28 6.52
N SER A 63 1.20 -1.28 6.34
CA SER A 63 1.66 0.04 5.94
C SER A 63 1.25 1.13 6.90
N TYR A 64 2.12 2.11 7.00
CA TYR A 64 1.87 3.38 7.63
C TYR A 64 2.11 4.49 6.61
N ALA A 65 1.14 5.40 6.46
CA ALA A 65 1.32 6.57 5.64
C ALA A 65 0.97 7.85 6.40
N HIS A 66 1.71 8.90 6.11
CA HIS A 66 1.48 10.25 6.59
C HIS A 66 1.27 11.18 5.40
N ASN A 67 0.15 11.87 5.39
CA ASN A 67 -0.23 12.79 4.34
C ASN A 67 -0.44 14.19 4.94
N GLU A 68 0.34 15.15 4.48
CA GLU A 68 0.24 16.54 4.89
C GLU A 68 -0.77 17.30 4.03
N ASN A 69 -1.45 18.28 4.64
CA ASN A 69 -2.35 19.19 3.95
C ASN A 69 -3.45 18.51 3.10
N CYS A 70 -3.94 17.36 3.58
CA CYS A 70 -5.11 16.72 2.97
C CYS A 70 -6.36 17.56 3.19
N THR A 71 -7.08 17.88 2.11
CA THR A 71 -8.39 18.54 2.20
C THR A 71 -9.48 17.48 2.08
N VAL A 72 -10.24 17.30 3.15
CA VAL A 72 -11.44 16.47 3.15
C VAL A 72 -12.65 17.38 3.05
N SER A 73 -13.41 17.27 1.96
CA SER A 73 -14.63 18.05 1.72
C SER A 73 -15.85 17.16 1.97
N PHE A 74 -16.70 17.58 2.89
CA PHE A 74 -17.96 16.90 3.18
C PHE A 74 -19.08 17.92 3.42
N ALA A 75 -20.22 17.73 2.75
CA ALA A 75 -21.42 18.57 2.88
C ALA A 75 -21.16 20.08 2.72
N GLY A 76 -20.24 20.47 1.81
CA GLY A 76 -19.93 21.88 1.55
C GLY A 76 -18.96 22.53 2.55
N GLN A 77 -18.44 21.77 3.50
CA GLN A 77 -17.34 22.17 4.38
C GLN A 77 -16.07 21.43 4.02
N SER A 78 -14.94 22.14 4.04
CA SER A 78 -13.62 21.58 3.79
C SER A 78 -12.76 21.73 5.03
N VAL A 79 -12.18 20.63 5.49
CA VAL A 79 -11.19 20.61 6.55
C VAL A 79 -9.86 20.21 5.94
N THR A 80 -8.85 21.06 6.09
CA THR A 80 -7.48 20.76 5.68
C THR A 80 -6.66 20.40 6.90
N GLY A 81 -5.98 19.26 6.87
CA GLY A 81 -5.19 18.80 8.00
C GLY A 81 -4.32 17.62 7.61
N ASN A 82 -3.49 17.19 8.55
CA ASN A 82 -2.66 16.02 8.37
C ASN A 82 -3.47 14.74 8.62
N VAL A 83 -3.28 13.74 7.76
CA VAL A 83 -3.95 12.45 7.85
C VAL A 83 -2.90 11.35 7.97
N ASN A 84 -3.00 10.58 9.05
CA ASN A 84 -2.23 9.36 9.21
C ASN A 84 -3.09 8.16 8.84
N SER A 85 -2.51 7.16 8.20
CA SER A 85 -3.20 5.91 7.94
C SER A 85 -2.37 4.71 8.32
N PHE A 86 -3.07 3.68 8.78
CA PHE A 86 -2.51 2.38 9.05
C PHE A 86 -3.30 1.32 8.28
N SER A 87 -2.59 0.41 7.59
CA SER A 87 -3.23 -0.63 6.79
C SER A 87 -2.63 -2.00 7.06
N ILE A 88 -3.49 -3.02 6.94
CA ILE A 88 -3.10 -4.43 6.88
C ILE A 88 -3.54 -4.95 5.53
N LYS A 89 -2.60 -5.58 4.80
CA LYS A 89 -2.78 -5.96 3.40
C LYS A 89 -2.31 -7.40 3.17
N PRO A 90 -3.10 -8.44 3.52
CA PRO A 90 -2.82 -9.79 3.05
C PRO A 90 -2.99 -9.88 1.54
N PHE A 91 -2.10 -10.61 0.87
CA PHE A 91 -2.16 -10.75 -0.58
C PHE A 91 -1.63 -12.10 -1.08
N VAL A 92 -2.04 -12.43 -2.29
CA VAL A 92 -1.55 -13.57 -3.05
C VAL A 92 -0.90 -13.03 -4.31
N ARG A 93 0.37 -13.38 -4.54
CA ARG A 93 1.11 -13.02 -5.75
C ARG A 93 1.07 -14.15 -6.76
N TYR A 94 0.70 -13.82 -8.00
CA TYR A 94 0.81 -14.70 -9.14
C TYR A 94 1.83 -14.17 -10.12
N THR A 95 2.95 -14.88 -10.30
CA THR A 95 3.99 -14.58 -11.27
C THR A 95 3.68 -15.29 -12.58
N PHE A 96 3.27 -14.53 -13.59
CA PHE A 96 2.85 -15.08 -14.88
C PHE A 96 3.96 -15.07 -15.95
N LEU A 97 5.04 -14.30 -15.72
CA LEU A 97 6.19 -14.24 -16.62
C LEU A 97 7.49 -14.27 -15.82
N LYS A 98 8.42 -15.11 -16.23
CA LYS A 98 9.83 -15.11 -15.79
C LYS A 98 10.73 -15.23 -17.02
N SER A 99 11.67 -14.30 -17.16
CA SER A 99 12.64 -14.27 -18.25
C SER A 99 13.98 -13.75 -17.74
N GLY A 100 14.93 -14.66 -17.53
CA GLY A 100 16.20 -14.33 -16.88
C GLY A 100 15.99 -13.74 -15.49
N ASN A 101 16.51 -12.54 -15.26
CA ASN A 101 16.36 -11.82 -13.99
C ASN A 101 15.05 -11.05 -13.87
N PHE A 102 14.25 -10.98 -14.94
CA PHE A 102 13.00 -10.23 -14.98
C PHE A 102 11.80 -11.12 -14.68
N SER A 103 10.84 -10.62 -13.91
CA SER A 103 9.54 -11.25 -13.74
C SER A 103 8.41 -10.24 -13.73
N ALA A 104 7.23 -10.68 -14.20
CA ALA A 104 6.00 -9.91 -14.11
C ALA A 104 4.98 -10.71 -13.31
N PHE A 105 4.25 -10.00 -12.45
CA PHE A 105 3.32 -10.59 -11.50
C PHE A 105 2.06 -9.74 -11.36
N CYS A 106 1.06 -10.32 -10.70
CA CYS A 106 -0.11 -9.62 -10.23
C CYS A 106 -0.40 -10.04 -8.79
N ASP A 107 -0.57 -9.07 -7.91
CA ASP A 107 -0.97 -9.29 -6.53
C ASP A 107 -2.47 -9.12 -6.39
N GLY A 108 -3.15 -10.16 -5.89
CA GLY A 108 -4.54 -10.08 -5.43
C GLY A 108 -4.55 -9.72 -3.95
N VAL A 109 -4.95 -8.51 -3.63
CA VAL A 109 -4.83 -7.92 -2.30
C VAL A 109 -6.19 -7.77 -1.65
N LEU A 110 -6.33 -8.22 -0.41
CA LEU A 110 -7.37 -7.77 0.51
C LEU A 110 -6.75 -6.70 1.39
N TYR A 111 -7.50 -5.66 1.75
CA TYR A 111 -6.95 -4.64 2.64
C TYR A 111 -8.00 -4.07 3.58
N TYR A 112 -7.51 -3.63 4.73
CA TYR A 112 -8.23 -2.81 5.68
C TYR A 112 -7.32 -1.65 6.09
N THR A 113 -7.85 -0.44 6.00
CA THR A 113 -7.14 0.80 6.32
C THR A 113 -7.97 1.63 7.28
N THR A 114 -7.35 2.16 8.31
CA THR A 114 -7.92 3.19 9.17
C THR A 114 -7.18 4.49 8.97
N TYR A 115 -7.92 5.58 8.83
CA TYR A 115 -7.39 6.94 8.67
C TYR A 115 -7.72 7.75 9.90
N HIS A 116 -6.73 8.44 10.40
CA HIS A 116 -6.84 9.36 11.51
C HIS A 116 -6.49 10.77 11.05
N ALA A 117 -7.48 11.65 10.97
CA ALA A 117 -7.29 13.02 10.55
C ALA A 117 -7.18 13.94 11.78
N GLN A 118 -6.24 14.87 11.73
CA GLN A 118 -6.04 15.83 12.81
C GLN A 118 -7.28 16.72 12.96
N GLY A 119 -7.84 16.80 14.18
CA GLY A 119 -9.03 17.60 14.47
C GLY A 119 -10.37 16.90 14.23
N ILE A 120 -10.35 15.61 13.85
CA ILE A 120 -11.55 14.79 13.70
C ILE A 120 -11.48 13.65 14.73
N GLU A 121 -12.51 13.53 15.58
CA GLU A 121 -12.54 12.51 16.66
C GLU A 121 -12.76 11.10 16.11
N ASN A 122 -13.52 10.95 15.03
CA ASN A 122 -13.87 9.66 14.46
C ASN A 122 -12.93 9.26 13.32
N ASN A 123 -12.50 8.01 13.32
CA ASN A 123 -11.68 7.45 12.26
C ASN A 123 -12.52 7.16 11.02
N LEU A 124 -11.95 7.42 9.85
CA LEU A 124 -12.47 6.93 8.58
C LEU A 124 -11.85 5.56 8.33
N ASN A 125 -12.67 4.59 7.99
CA ASN A 125 -12.23 3.22 7.71
C ASN A 125 -12.51 2.87 6.26
N ASP A 126 -11.61 2.11 5.66
CA ASP A 126 -11.69 1.65 4.30
C ASP A 126 -11.27 0.18 4.21
N SER A 127 -12.04 -0.62 3.48
CA SER A 127 -11.70 -2.00 3.21
C SER A 127 -12.01 -2.32 1.76
N GLY A 128 -11.26 -3.24 1.19
CA GLY A 128 -11.47 -3.56 -0.20
C GLY A 128 -10.64 -4.70 -0.72
N VAL A 129 -10.78 -4.89 -2.02
CA VAL A 129 -10.03 -5.87 -2.80
C VAL A 129 -9.37 -5.17 -3.97
N SER A 130 -8.16 -5.58 -4.33
CA SER A 130 -7.51 -5.04 -5.52
C SER A 130 -6.62 -6.05 -6.23
N LEU A 131 -6.40 -5.80 -7.51
CA LEU A 131 -5.39 -6.44 -8.34
C LEU A 131 -4.31 -5.40 -8.64
N ASN A 132 -3.09 -5.72 -8.26
CA ASN A 132 -1.97 -4.81 -8.39
C ASN A 132 -0.91 -5.46 -9.29
N PRO A 133 -0.88 -5.12 -10.59
CA PRO A 133 0.16 -5.60 -11.49
C PRO A 133 1.52 -5.00 -11.14
N GLY A 134 2.56 -5.78 -11.32
CA GLY A 134 3.92 -5.35 -11.02
C GLY A 134 4.97 -6.12 -11.79
N ILE A 135 6.18 -5.60 -11.68
CA ILE A 135 7.39 -6.20 -12.24
C ILE A 135 8.45 -6.33 -11.16
N ALA A 136 9.31 -7.32 -11.29
CA ALA A 136 10.46 -7.46 -10.42
C ALA A 136 11.72 -7.78 -11.23
N TYR A 137 12.85 -7.28 -10.75
CA TYR A 137 14.16 -7.54 -11.32
C TYR A 137 15.10 -8.07 -10.23
N ALA A 138 15.59 -9.30 -10.41
CA ALA A 138 16.55 -9.92 -9.52
C ALA A 138 17.94 -9.29 -9.75
N VAL A 139 18.39 -8.48 -8.81
CA VAL A 139 19.75 -7.89 -8.82
C VAL A 139 20.79 -8.86 -8.29
N SER A 140 20.35 -9.86 -7.53
CA SER A 140 21.15 -10.99 -7.07
C SER A 140 20.26 -12.21 -6.81
N PRO A 141 20.82 -13.40 -6.53
CA PRO A 141 20.01 -14.57 -6.17
C PRO A 141 19.09 -14.36 -4.96
N LYS A 142 19.45 -13.42 -4.09
CA LYS A 142 18.68 -13.14 -2.86
C LYS A 142 17.87 -11.86 -2.92
N VAL A 143 18.21 -10.89 -3.77
CA VAL A 143 17.61 -9.56 -3.74
C VAL A 143 16.94 -9.25 -5.07
N SER A 144 15.68 -8.85 -5.00
CA SER A 144 14.90 -8.36 -6.15
C SER A 144 14.39 -6.95 -5.87
N LEU A 145 14.48 -6.08 -6.87
CA LEU A 145 13.77 -4.81 -6.91
C LEU A 145 12.38 -5.05 -7.46
N VAL A 146 11.39 -4.39 -6.89
CA VAL A 146 9.97 -4.55 -7.25
C VAL A 146 9.37 -3.19 -7.59
N ALA A 147 8.53 -3.15 -8.61
CA ALA A 147 7.74 -1.98 -8.96
C ALA A 147 6.29 -2.39 -9.22
N HIS A 148 5.35 -1.77 -8.53
CA HIS A 148 3.92 -1.90 -8.79
C HIS A 148 3.48 -0.81 -9.76
N LEU A 149 2.73 -1.20 -10.81
CA LEU A 149 2.43 -0.35 -11.97
C LEU A 149 1.00 0.23 -11.95
N GLY A 150 0.20 -0.15 -10.97
CA GLY A 150 -1.18 0.30 -10.90
C GLY A 150 -2.03 -0.51 -9.93
N LYS A 151 -3.30 -0.14 -9.86
CA LYS A 151 -4.31 -0.77 -9.01
C LYS A 151 -5.64 -0.84 -9.76
N LEU A 152 -6.26 -2.01 -9.78
CA LEU A 152 -7.65 -2.20 -10.15
C LEU A 152 -8.36 -2.73 -8.90
N GLY A 153 -9.33 -2.02 -8.36
CA GLY A 153 -9.91 -2.42 -7.08
C GLY A 153 -11.32 -1.93 -6.85
N TYR A 154 -11.92 -2.50 -5.82
CA TYR A 154 -13.19 -2.07 -5.26
C TYR A 154 -12.98 -1.85 -3.76
N ASN A 155 -13.49 -0.74 -3.25
CA ASN A 155 -13.42 -0.39 -1.84
C ASN A 155 -14.75 0.07 -1.29
N HIS A 156 -14.92 -0.22 -0.01
CA HIS A 156 -16.01 0.22 0.83
C HIS A 156 -15.44 1.05 1.96
N THR A 157 -15.79 2.33 1.96
CA THR A 157 -15.35 3.31 2.95
C THR A 157 -16.52 3.65 3.85
N TRP A 158 -16.29 3.72 5.17
CA TRP A 158 -17.31 4.17 6.13
C TRP A 158 -16.72 5.09 7.19
N PHE A 159 -17.57 5.97 7.63
CA PHE A 159 -17.24 7.01 8.60
C PHE A 159 -18.42 7.22 9.55
N ASP A 160 -18.18 7.11 10.84
CA ASP A 160 -19.21 7.33 11.85
C ASP A 160 -19.30 8.80 12.20
N THR A 161 -20.53 9.34 12.17
CA THR A 161 -20.86 10.70 12.56
C THR A 161 -21.85 10.70 13.72
N ASN A 162 -22.01 11.82 14.37
CA ASN A 162 -23.02 11.99 15.44
C ASN A 162 -24.47 11.82 14.93
N PHE A 163 -24.68 11.81 13.62
CA PHE A 163 -25.99 11.68 12.96
C PHE A 163 -26.20 10.33 12.26
N GLY A 164 -25.20 9.44 12.28
CA GLY A 164 -25.24 8.12 11.64
C GLY A 164 -23.95 7.80 10.90
N THR A 165 -23.91 6.61 10.29
CA THR A 165 -22.74 6.14 9.51
C THR A 165 -22.89 6.53 8.05
N ALA A 166 -21.97 7.32 7.53
CA ALA A 166 -21.82 7.57 6.09
C ALA A 166 -21.03 6.43 5.45
N LYS A 167 -21.48 5.97 4.29
CA LYS A 167 -20.84 4.88 3.52
C LYS A 167 -20.63 5.29 2.09
N MET A 168 -19.54 4.84 1.49
CA MET A 168 -19.21 5.09 0.09
C MET A 168 -18.58 3.83 -0.50
N ASP A 169 -19.10 3.43 -1.66
CA ASP A 169 -18.55 2.36 -2.48
C ASP A 169 -17.87 2.95 -3.70
N GLN A 170 -16.66 2.50 -3.99
CA GLN A 170 -15.90 3.03 -5.11
C GLN A 170 -15.21 1.89 -5.86
N PHE A 171 -15.26 1.99 -7.18
CA PHE A 171 -14.45 1.15 -8.07
C PHE A 171 -13.32 2.01 -8.64
N ASP A 172 -12.08 1.58 -8.39
CA ASP A 172 -10.88 2.27 -8.83
C ASP A 172 -10.19 1.50 -9.94
N PHE A 173 -9.97 2.17 -11.07
CA PHE A 173 -9.02 1.75 -12.07
C PHE A 173 -7.95 2.84 -12.20
N ASN A 174 -6.79 2.58 -11.65
CA ASN A 174 -5.67 3.51 -11.68
C ASN A 174 -4.44 2.83 -12.30
N VAL A 175 -4.16 3.17 -13.56
CA VAL A 175 -2.88 2.86 -14.21
C VAL A 175 -1.99 4.06 -13.96
N SER A 176 -1.49 4.07 -12.87
CA SER A 176 -0.74 4.91 -12.00
C SER A 176 0.06 6.11 -12.51
N ASN A 177 -0.22 7.25 -11.92
CA ASN A 177 0.76 8.32 -11.69
C ASN A 177 1.70 8.04 -10.49
N SER A 178 1.56 6.88 -9.83
CA SER A 178 2.33 6.50 -8.63
C SER A 178 2.91 5.12 -8.83
N VAL A 179 4.19 5.05 -9.14
CA VAL A 179 4.95 3.79 -9.15
C VAL A 179 5.53 3.61 -7.77
N TYR A 180 5.14 2.53 -7.09
CA TYR A 180 5.74 2.17 -5.81
C TYR A 180 6.95 1.27 -6.06
N PHE A 181 8.08 1.68 -5.50
CA PHE A 181 9.30 0.90 -5.56
C PHE A 181 9.54 0.19 -4.24
N GLY A 182 9.97 -1.05 -4.34
CA GLY A 182 10.30 -1.87 -3.20
C GLY A 182 11.45 -2.81 -3.46
N ALA A 183 11.85 -3.51 -2.42
CA ALA A 183 12.83 -4.57 -2.50
C ALA A 183 12.36 -5.80 -1.73
N ILE A 184 12.70 -6.97 -2.24
CA ILE A 184 12.46 -8.27 -1.62
C ILE A 184 13.79 -8.95 -1.40
N VAL A 185 13.98 -9.53 -0.22
CA VAL A 185 15.13 -10.34 0.15
C VAL A 185 14.67 -11.76 0.47
N ASN A 186 15.09 -12.72 -0.34
CA ASN A 186 14.86 -14.15 -0.08
C ASN A 186 15.82 -14.63 1.02
N LEU A 187 15.27 -15.32 2.00
CA LEU A 187 15.95 -15.78 3.19
C LEU A 187 16.59 -17.14 2.99
#